data_33fcff5a41ce06c36e4d31fc15c75788
#
_entry.id   33fcff5a41ce06c36e4d31fc15c75788
#
_cell.length_a   1.000
_cell.length_b   1.000
_cell.length_c   1.000
_cell.angle_alpha   90.00
_cell.angle_beta   90.00
_cell.angle_gamma   90.00
#
_symmetry.space_group_name_H-M   'P 1'
#
loop_
_entity.id
_entity.type
_entity.pdbx_description
1 polymer ?
#
loop_
_entity_poly.entity_id
_entity_poly.type
_entity_poly.pdbx_seq_one_letter_code
_entity_poly.pdbx_strand_id
1 'polypeptide(L)' 'MLIDYVLGSIVTIVITVYLVYALINPERF' A
#
# COMPACT_ATOMS: atom_id res chain seq x y z
N MET A 1 -10.29 15.01 -9.42
CA MET A 1 -10.92 14.42 -10.54
C MET A 1 -10.48 13.00 -10.74
N LEU A 2 -10.51 12.50 -11.96
CA LEU A 2 -10.19 11.10 -12.17
C LEU A 2 -8.74 10.80 -11.83
N ILE A 3 -7.84 11.69 -12.18
CA ILE A 3 -6.42 11.46 -11.91
C ILE A 3 -6.16 11.40 -10.42
N ASP A 4 -6.83 12.24 -9.67
CA ASP A 4 -6.68 12.23 -8.21
C ASP A 4 -7.16 10.90 -7.65
N TYR A 5 -8.24 10.41 -8.18
CA TYR A 5 -8.79 9.14 -7.72
C TYR A 5 -7.82 8.00 -8.02
N VAL A 6 -7.26 8.01 -9.22
CA VAL A 6 -6.34 6.95 -9.62
C VAL A 6 -5.09 6.97 -8.76
N LEU A 7 -4.53 8.16 -8.55
CA LEU A 7 -3.33 8.27 -7.72
C LEU A 7 -3.60 7.79 -6.30
N GLY A 8 -4.72 8.19 -5.73
CA GLY A 8 -5.06 7.75 -4.39
C GLY A 8 -5.23 6.25 -4.30
N SER A 9 -5.81 5.66 -5.33
CA SER A 9 -5.99 4.22 -5.34
C SER A 9 -4.66 3.49 -5.35
N ILE A 10 -3.74 3.95 -6.18
CA ILE A 10 -2.43 3.32 -6.28
C ILE A 10 -1.70 3.41 -4.94
N VAL A 11 -1.71 4.58 -4.34
CA VAL A 11 -1.03 4.76 -3.06
C VAL A 11 -1.66 3.87 -1.99
N THR A 12 -2.98 3.79 -1.99
CA THR A 12 -3.67 2.95 -1.01
C THR A 12 -3.28 1.50 -1.17
N ILE A 13 -3.22 1.01 -2.40
CA ILE A 13 -2.85 -0.37 -2.65
C ILE A 13 -1.43 -0.64 -2.18
N VAL A 14 -0.52 0.27 -2.48
CA VAL A 14 0.88 0.10 -2.09
C VAL A 14 1.01 0.01 -0.58
N ILE A 15 0.34 0.91 0.13
CA ILE A 15 0.40 0.91 1.59
C ILE A 15 -0.21 -0.36 2.15
N THR A 16 -1.32 -0.79 1.58
CA THR A 16 -1.99 -1.99 2.07
C THR A 16 -1.09 -3.21 1.90
N VAL A 17 -0.47 -3.33 0.74
CA VAL A 17 0.42 -4.46 0.49
C VAL A 17 1.60 -4.43 1.45
N TYR A 18 2.13 -3.23 1.70
CA TYR A 18 3.24 -3.10 2.62
C TYR A 18 2.85 -3.56 4.03
N LEU A 19 1.66 -3.17 4.46
CA LEU A 19 1.20 -3.57 5.79
C LEU A 19 1.02 -5.08 5.88
N VAL A 20 0.44 -5.67 4.86
CA VAL A 20 0.26 -7.12 4.84
C VAL A 20 1.60 -7.82 4.86
N TYR A 21 2.55 -7.32 4.09
CA TYR A 21 3.88 -7.91 4.04
C TYR A 21 4.54 -7.84 5.42
N ALA A 22 4.37 -6.72 6.09
CA ALA A 22 4.96 -6.54 7.42
C ALA A 22 4.35 -7.52 8.42
N LEU A 23 3.10 -7.88 8.22
CA LEU A 23 2.44 -8.83 9.12
C LEU A 23 2.98 -10.23 8.90
N ILE A 24 3.25 -10.60 7.65
CA ILE A 24 3.73 -11.92 7.34
C ILE A 24 5.22 -12.03 7.64
N ASN A 25 5.95 -10.97 7.36
CA ASN A 25 7.40 -10.98 7.55
C ASN A 25 7.82 -9.79 8.40
N PRO A 26 7.48 -9.77 9.66
CA PRO A 26 7.76 -8.62 10.52
C PRO A 26 9.23 -8.45 10.84
N GLU A 27 10.04 -9.40 10.51
CA GLU A 27 11.44 -9.33 10.86
C GLU A 27 12.27 -8.76 9.74
N ARG A 28 11.80 -7.69 9.11
CA ARG A 28 12.58 -7.11 8.09
C ARG A 28 13.72 -6.32 8.68
N PHE A 29 13.99 -6.36 9.83
CA PHE A 29 15.11 -5.73 10.37
C PHE A 29 15.56 -6.31 11.69
#